data_067d8eadfe8f32485186feab6c311c3b
#
_entry.id   067d8eadfe8f32485186feab6c311c3b
#
_cell.length_a   1.000
_cell.length_b   1.000
_cell.length_c   1.000
_cell.angle_alpha   90.00
_cell.angle_beta   90.00
_cell.angle_gamma   90.00
#
_symmetry.space_group_name_H-M   'P 1'
#
loop_
_entity.id
_entity.type
_entity.pdbx_description
1 polymer ?
#
loop_
_entity_poly.entity_id
_entity_poly.type
_entity_poly.pdbx_seq_one_letter_code
_entity_poly.pdbx_strand_id
1 'polypeptide(L)'
;MLAVPKGSDHFVRIIPRVRELATEMCSQKFTDMAAVNEAIVGRRSVRNYAPDKVCVETIERLLRAAMYAPSVKDRRPWEFFVIEDREHLDTLAETLPEGMALRTAPAAILVCCNTRRAGLDGGNWPQELGACVQNLMLQAYGEKLGTTWVGIYPQMHRVHQVKTLFHLSSEFVPFAVVAIGRSADEQSTVPERYDPSKIHFITR
;
A
#
# COMPACT_ATOMS: atom_id res chain seq x y z
N MET A 1 -30.22 30.64 10.12
CA MET A 1 -29.85 30.00 11.37
C MET A 1 -30.80 28.85 11.58
N LEU A 2 -30.49 27.68 11.01
CA LEU A 2 -31.31 26.47 11.09
C LEU A 2 -30.77 25.64 12.26
N ALA A 3 -31.62 25.44 13.25
CA ALA A 3 -31.30 24.66 14.46
C ALA A 3 -31.12 23.18 14.09
N VAL A 4 -29.98 22.60 14.47
CA VAL A 4 -29.73 21.16 14.44
C VAL A 4 -30.55 20.55 15.59
N PRO A 5 -31.41 19.54 15.33
CA PRO A 5 -32.12 18.86 16.39
C PRO A 5 -31.13 18.09 17.26
N LYS A 6 -31.11 18.41 18.56
CA LYS A 6 -30.47 17.64 19.60
C LYS A 6 -31.27 16.36 19.81
N GLY A 7 -30.58 15.22 19.77
CA GLY A 7 -31.03 13.98 20.39
C GLY A 7 -31.85 13.07 19.48
N SER A 8 -31.17 12.23 18.74
CA SER A 8 -31.66 10.89 18.50
C SER A 8 -30.50 9.95 18.80
N ASP A 9 -30.54 9.39 19.99
CA ASP A 9 -29.76 8.21 20.39
C ASP A 9 -30.24 7.01 19.57
N HIS A 10 -29.95 7.04 18.26
CA HIS A 10 -30.04 5.86 17.42
C HIS A 10 -28.74 5.09 17.59
N PHE A 11 -28.61 4.53 18.79
CA PHE A 11 -27.52 3.66 19.12
C PHE A 11 -27.54 2.42 18.22
N VAL A 12 -26.43 2.21 17.56
CA VAL A 12 -25.99 0.95 17.01
C VAL A 12 -26.14 -0.14 18.09
N ARG A 13 -27.26 -0.84 18.08
CA ARG A 13 -27.38 -2.07 18.88
C ARG A 13 -26.53 -3.12 18.20
N ILE A 14 -25.36 -3.41 18.78
CA ILE A 14 -24.61 -4.61 18.44
C ILE A 14 -25.51 -5.78 18.79
N ILE A 15 -26.10 -6.42 17.78
CA ILE A 15 -26.99 -7.57 17.96
C ILE A 15 -26.14 -8.65 18.64
N PRO A 16 -26.51 -9.18 19.81
CA PRO A 16 -25.75 -10.22 20.52
C PRO A 16 -25.44 -11.43 19.62
N ARG A 17 -26.37 -11.78 18.73
CA ARG A 17 -26.24 -12.87 17.76
C ARG A 17 -25.12 -12.65 16.72
N VAL A 18 -24.78 -11.41 16.37
CA VAL A 18 -23.63 -11.09 15.49
C VAL A 18 -22.33 -11.30 16.26
N ARG A 19 -22.33 -11.07 17.55
CA ARG A 19 -21.17 -11.29 18.42
C ARG A 19 -20.89 -12.78 18.63
N GLU A 20 -21.93 -13.60 18.78
CA GLU A 20 -21.82 -15.07 18.85
C GLU A 20 -21.37 -15.65 17.51
N LEU A 21 -21.97 -15.24 16.40
CA LEU A 21 -21.57 -15.65 15.05
C LEU A 21 -20.15 -15.20 14.71
N ALA A 22 -19.75 -13.99 15.10
CA ALA A 22 -18.38 -13.50 14.94
C ALA A 22 -17.39 -14.30 15.79
N THR A 23 -17.79 -14.74 16.99
CA THR A 23 -16.96 -15.56 17.88
C THR A 23 -16.85 -17.00 17.34
N GLU A 24 -17.93 -17.58 16.81
CA GLU A 24 -17.92 -18.89 16.17
C GLU A 24 -17.13 -18.89 14.84
N MET A 25 -17.29 -17.84 14.02
CA MET A 25 -16.50 -17.67 12.79
C MET A 25 -15.02 -17.35 13.07
N CYS A 26 -14.72 -16.65 14.16
CA CYS A 26 -13.35 -16.36 14.57
C CYS A 26 -12.65 -17.55 15.25
N SER A 27 -13.42 -18.52 15.79
CA SER A 27 -12.89 -19.77 16.33
C SER A 27 -12.61 -20.83 15.25
N GLN A 28 -13.18 -20.67 14.06
CA GLN A 28 -12.75 -21.41 12.88
C GLN A 28 -11.35 -20.94 12.52
N LYS A 29 -10.35 -21.70 12.94
CA LYS A 29 -8.94 -21.45 12.60
C LYS A 29 -8.87 -21.21 11.10
N PHE A 30 -8.23 -20.09 10.71
CA PHE A 30 -7.92 -19.72 9.32
C PHE A 30 -7.00 -20.78 8.63
N THR A 31 -7.28 -22.07 8.79
CA THR A 31 -6.42 -23.18 8.35
C THR A 31 -6.59 -23.50 6.86
N ASP A 32 -7.62 -22.96 6.20
CA ASP A 32 -7.87 -23.12 4.76
C ASP A 32 -7.99 -21.76 4.05
N MET A 33 -7.05 -20.83 4.32
CA MET A 33 -7.06 -19.54 3.63
C MET A 33 -6.64 -19.72 2.17
N ALA A 34 -7.45 -19.21 1.24
CA ALA A 34 -7.02 -19.05 -0.14
C ALA A 34 -5.74 -18.20 -0.19
N ALA A 35 -4.86 -18.45 -1.17
CA ALA A 35 -3.58 -17.77 -1.31
C ALA A 35 -3.66 -16.22 -1.20
N VAL A 36 -4.78 -15.63 -1.63
CA VAL A 36 -5.05 -14.19 -1.49
C VAL A 36 -5.18 -13.79 -0.02
N ASN A 37 -5.92 -14.57 0.80
CA ASN A 37 -6.07 -14.29 2.23
C ASN A 37 -4.74 -14.42 2.96
N GLU A 38 -3.94 -15.42 2.61
CA GLU A 38 -2.60 -15.59 3.17
C GLU A 38 -1.72 -14.37 2.88
N ALA A 39 -1.72 -13.84 1.67
CA ALA A 39 -0.97 -12.65 1.31
C ALA A 39 -1.47 -11.40 2.07
N ILE A 40 -2.79 -11.23 2.21
CA ILE A 40 -3.37 -10.11 2.94
C ILE A 40 -2.97 -10.14 4.41
N VAL A 41 -3.10 -11.30 5.06
CA VAL A 41 -2.84 -11.46 6.48
C VAL A 41 -1.33 -11.54 6.77
N GLY A 42 -0.57 -12.23 5.92
CA GLY A 42 0.86 -12.53 6.13
C GLY A 42 1.80 -11.37 5.79
N ARG A 43 1.45 -10.54 4.80
CA ARG A 43 2.31 -9.43 4.37
C ARG A 43 2.69 -8.49 5.53
N ARG A 44 3.99 -8.17 5.62
CA ARG A 44 4.57 -7.21 6.58
C ARG A 44 5.42 -6.17 5.85
N SER A 45 5.66 -5.05 6.52
CA SER A 45 6.65 -4.07 6.08
C SER A 45 8.04 -4.56 6.47
N VAL A 46 8.79 -5.03 5.48
CA VAL A 46 10.18 -5.49 5.62
C VAL A 46 11.10 -4.28 5.46
N ARG A 47 12.02 -4.08 6.40
CA ARG A 47 12.91 -2.90 6.42
C ARG A 47 14.39 -3.26 6.37
N ASN A 48 14.72 -4.55 6.41
CA ASN A 48 16.07 -5.08 6.29
C ASN A 48 16.08 -6.17 5.23
N TYR A 49 16.88 -5.99 4.18
CA TYR A 49 16.87 -6.84 3.00
C TYR A 49 18.22 -7.54 2.81
N ALA A 50 18.14 -8.76 2.30
CA ALA A 50 19.30 -9.48 1.81
C ALA A 50 19.81 -8.84 0.51
N PRO A 51 21.11 -8.98 0.19
CA PRO A 51 21.73 -8.29 -0.95
C PRO A 51 21.38 -8.88 -2.32
N ASP A 52 20.55 -9.93 -2.35
CA ASP A 52 20.18 -10.63 -3.58
C ASP A 52 19.37 -9.70 -4.50
N LYS A 53 19.76 -9.63 -5.77
CA LYS A 53 19.03 -8.87 -6.76
C LYS A 53 17.64 -9.46 -7.02
N VAL A 54 16.69 -8.61 -7.31
CA VAL A 54 15.37 -9.00 -7.81
C VAL A 54 15.43 -9.05 -9.33
N CYS A 55 15.10 -10.19 -9.95
CA CYS A 55 15.17 -10.30 -11.41
C CYS A 55 14.07 -9.48 -12.10
N VAL A 56 14.33 -9.06 -13.31
CA VAL A 56 13.45 -8.20 -14.12
C VAL A 56 12.07 -8.85 -14.32
N GLU A 57 12.01 -10.14 -14.56
CA GLU A 57 10.77 -10.89 -14.76
C GLU A 57 9.89 -10.87 -13.50
N THR A 58 10.50 -10.89 -12.32
CA THR A 58 9.77 -10.72 -11.05
C THR A 58 9.21 -9.31 -10.94
N ILE A 59 10.03 -8.28 -11.20
CA ILE A 59 9.57 -6.88 -11.19
C ILE A 59 8.40 -6.70 -12.17
N GLU A 60 8.47 -7.26 -13.38
CA GLU A 60 7.37 -7.20 -14.35
C GLU A 60 6.08 -7.85 -13.82
N ARG A 61 6.16 -8.98 -13.11
CA ARG A 61 4.97 -9.59 -12.48
C ARG A 61 4.38 -8.71 -11.39
N LEU A 62 5.22 -8.04 -10.59
CA LEU A 62 4.75 -7.08 -9.58
C LEU A 62 4.03 -5.90 -10.23
N LEU A 63 4.61 -5.32 -11.28
CA LEU A 63 4.03 -4.20 -12.02
C LEU A 63 2.74 -4.60 -12.72
N ARG A 64 2.68 -5.81 -13.27
CA ARG A 64 1.44 -6.37 -13.85
C ARG A 64 0.33 -6.42 -12.79
N ALA A 65 0.59 -6.97 -11.62
CA ALA A 65 -0.39 -7.01 -10.52
C ALA A 65 -0.84 -5.60 -10.09
N ALA A 66 0.10 -4.65 -9.98
CA ALA A 66 -0.18 -3.26 -9.69
C ALA A 66 -1.19 -2.65 -10.68
N MET A 67 -1.00 -2.91 -11.97
CA MET A 67 -1.83 -2.37 -13.07
C MET A 67 -3.26 -2.96 -13.11
N TYR A 68 -3.55 -4.03 -12.36
CA TYR A 68 -4.91 -4.56 -12.19
C TYR A 68 -5.71 -3.82 -11.10
N ALA A 69 -5.16 -2.77 -10.50
CA ALA A 69 -5.91 -1.94 -9.56
C ALA A 69 -7.09 -1.24 -10.26
N PRO A 70 -8.20 -1.00 -9.54
CA PRO A 70 -9.30 -0.20 -10.09
C PRO A 70 -8.89 1.26 -10.26
N SER A 71 -9.41 1.91 -11.29
CA SER A 71 -9.29 3.37 -11.48
C SER A 71 -10.57 3.96 -12.05
N VAL A 72 -10.86 5.20 -11.69
CA VAL A 72 -12.06 5.90 -12.16
C VAL A 72 -12.06 5.99 -13.69
N LYS A 73 -13.14 5.52 -14.32
CA LYS A 73 -13.28 5.48 -15.79
C LYS A 73 -12.13 4.74 -16.50
N ASP A 74 -11.47 3.80 -15.82
CA ASP A 74 -10.32 3.03 -16.32
C ASP A 74 -9.17 3.92 -16.83
N ARG A 75 -8.93 5.06 -16.17
CA ARG A 75 -7.91 6.04 -16.58
C ARG A 75 -6.49 5.58 -16.34
N ARG A 76 -6.26 4.69 -15.37
CA ARG A 76 -4.96 4.07 -15.06
C ARG A 76 -3.85 5.12 -14.94
N PRO A 77 -3.93 6.06 -13.96
CA PRO A 77 -3.04 7.22 -13.91
C PRO A 77 -1.66 6.92 -13.34
N TRP A 78 -1.32 5.68 -13.09
CA TRP A 78 -0.04 5.27 -12.53
C TRP A 78 1.07 5.24 -13.58
N GLU A 79 2.26 5.64 -13.14
CA GLU A 79 3.54 5.46 -13.83
C GLU A 79 4.53 4.89 -12.83
N PHE A 80 5.44 4.05 -13.31
CA PHE A 80 6.39 3.34 -12.47
C PHE A 80 7.82 3.60 -12.95
N PHE A 81 8.69 3.91 -11.99
CA PHE A 81 10.12 4.03 -12.22
C PHE A 81 10.82 3.00 -11.33
N VAL A 82 11.49 2.03 -11.96
CA VAL A 82 12.26 1.00 -11.26
C VAL A 82 13.65 1.55 -10.96
N ILE A 83 14.07 1.46 -9.71
CA ILE A 83 15.32 2.02 -9.22
C ILE A 83 16.15 0.86 -8.65
N GLU A 84 17.29 0.57 -9.27
CA GLU A 84 18.25 -0.44 -8.83
C GLU A 84 19.62 0.18 -8.54
N ASP A 85 19.79 1.43 -8.93
CA ASP A 85 21.02 2.19 -8.68
C ASP A 85 21.18 2.50 -7.20
N ARG A 86 22.30 2.11 -6.62
CA ARG A 86 22.57 2.24 -5.19
C ARG A 86 22.62 3.70 -4.74
N GLU A 87 23.19 4.58 -5.52
CA GLU A 87 23.34 6.01 -5.20
C GLU A 87 21.95 6.67 -5.07
N HIS A 88 21.04 6.39 -6.01
CA HIS A 88 19.67 6.88 -5.95
C HIS A 88 18.90 6.30 -4.76
N LEU A 89 19.06 5.01 -4.45
CA LEU A 89 18.42 4.37 -3.29
C LEU A 89 18.91 4.99 -1.97
N ASP A 90 20.21 5.25 -1.85
CA ASP A 90 20.80 5.89 -0.66
C ASP A 90 20.34 7.34 -0.52
N THR A 91 20.30 8.09 -1.61
CA THR A 91 19.80 9.46 -1.62
C THR A 91 18.32 9.53 -1.21
N LEU A 92 17.48 8.59 -1.71
CA LEU A 92 16.09 8.48 -1.27
C LEU A 92 15.97 8.14 0.22
N ALA A 93 16.85 7.25 0.73
CA ALA A 93 16.87 6.88 2.15
C ALA A 93 17.19 8.07 3.06
N GLU A 94 18.01 9.00 2.59
CA GLU A 94 18.33 10.25 3.30
C GLU A 94 17.26 11.32 3.17
N THR A 95 16.62 11.38 2.01
CA THR A 95 15.62 12.39 1.69
C THR A 95 14.27 12.13 2.38
N LEU A 96 13.89 10.85 2.53
CA LEU A 96 12.58 10.45 3.03
C LEU A 96 12.68 9.95 4.49
N PRO A 97 11.91 10.49 5.44
CA PRO A 97 12.01 10.12 6.87
C PRO A 97 11.86 8.62 7.15
N GLU A 98 11.00 7.93 6.40
CA GLU A 98 10.80 6.48 6.53
C GLU A 98 11.64 5.66 5.53
N GLY A 99 12.61 6.32 4.86
CA GLY A 99 13.40 5.76 3.76
C GLY A 99 14.50 4.77 4.14
N MET A 100 14.77 4.57 5.44
CA MET A 100 15.89 3.72 5.91
C MET A 100 15.89 2.31 5.32
N ALA A 101 14.70 1.76 4.99
CA ALA A 101 14.59 0.47 4.33
C ALA A 101 15.29 0.43 2.94
N LEU A 102 15.42 1.57 2.28
CA LEU A 102 16.06 1.71 0.97
C LEU A 102 17.58 1.50 1.03
N ARG A 103 18.21 1.69 2.21
CA ARG A 103 19.67 1.47 2.39
C ARG A 103 20.10 0.02 2.14
N THR A 104 19.23 -0.94 2.43
CA THR A 104 19.52 -2.36 2.23
C THR A 104 18.75 -2.97 1.06
N ALA A 105 17.68 -2.31 0.59
CA ALA A 105 16.87 -2.82 -0.51
C ALA A 105 17.69 -2.91 -1.81
N PRO A 106 17.67 -4.06 -2.51
CA PRO A 106 18.33 -4.21 -3.81
C PRO A 106 17.60 -3.48 -4.93
N ALA A 107 16.32 -3.19 -4.77
CA ALA A 107 15.51 -2.45 -5.73
C ALA A 107 14.38 -1.68 -5.04
N ALA A 108 13.86 -0.67 -5.73
CA ALA A 108 12.64 0.02 -5.35
C ALA A 108 11.82 0.40 -6.57
N ILE A 109 10.52 0.60 -6.38
CA ILE A 109 9.63 1.14 -7.40
C ILE A 109 9.06 2.46 -6.91
N LEU A 110 9.40 3.54 -7.61
CA LEU A 110 8.76 4.84 -7.44
C LEU A 110 7.45 4.83 -8.24
N VAL A 111 6.35 5.03 -7.54
CA VAL A 111 5.00 5.10 -8.10
C VAL A 111 4.59 6.55 -8.20
N CYS A 112 4.25 7.01 -9.40
CA CYS A 112 3.84 8.37 -9.68
C CYS A 112 2.42 8.40 -10.26
N CYS A 113 1.72 9.50 -10.01
CA CYS A 113 0.51 9.85 -10.75
C CYS A 113 0.90 10.59 -12.05
N ASN A 114 0.36 10.15 -13.17
CA ASN A 114 0.34 10.94 -14.39
C ASN A 114 -0.92 11.83 -14.39
N THR A 115 -0.74 13.11 -14.12
CA THR A 115 -1.86 14.06 -13.96
C THR A 115 -2.67 14.27 -15.23
N ARG A 116 -2.06 14.08 -16.41
CA ARG A 116 -2.78 14.13 -17.69
C ARG A 116 -3.80 12.99 -17.81
N ARG A 117 -3.46 11.80 -17.30
CA ARG A 117 -4.36 10.64 -17.27
C ARG A 117 -5.38 10.73 -16.14
N ALA A 118 -5.00 11.28 -14.99
CA ALA A 118 -5.90 11.44 -13.84
C ALA A 118 -7.14 12.30 -14.18
N GLY A 119 -7.00 13.22 -15.13
CA GLY A 119 -8.07 14.11 -15.59
C GLY A 119 -8.35 15.26 -14.64
N LEU A 120 -9.23 16.19 -15.07
CA LEU A 120 -9.55 17.42 -14.33
C LEU A 120 -10.30 17.18 -13.03
N ASP A 121 -11.00 16.05 -12.91
CA ASP A 121 -11.72 15.59 -11.69
C ASP A 121 -10.73 14.99 -10.65
N GLY A 122 -9.45 15.17 -10.85
CA GLY A 122 -8.25 14.50 -10.30
C GLY A 122 -8.14 14.22 -8.80
N GLY A 123 -9.23 14.28 -8.03
CA GLY A 123 -9.20 14.04 -6.58
C GLY A 123 -9.02 12.57 -6.16
N ASN A 124 -9.30 11.62 -7.02
CA ASN A 124 -9.35 10.19 -6.66
C ASN A 124 -8.03 9.44 -6.89
N TRP A 125 -7.10 10.00 -7.65
CA TRP A 125 -5.86 9.31 -7.99
C TRP A 125 -5.03 8.81 -6.79
N PRO A 126 -5.02 9.45 -5.59
CA PRO A 126 -4.30 8.91 -4.45
C PRO A 126 -4.89 7.57 -3.97
N GLN A 127 -6.21 7.40 -4.04
CA GLN A 127 -6.90 6.16 -3.69
C GLN A 127 -6.59 5.07 -4.73
N GLU A 128 -6.59 5.41 -6.02
CA GLU A 128 -6.26 4.53 -7.14
C GLU A 128 -4.80 4.02 -7.02
N LEU A 129 -3.85 4.94 -6.75
CA LEU A 129 -2.47 4.57 -6.56
C LEU A 129 -2.27 3.78 -5.25
N GLY A 130 -3.07 4.05 -4.22
CA GLY A 130 -3.08 3.24 -3.00
C GLY A 130 -3.47 1.79 -3.26
N ALA A 131 -4.53 1.56 -4.04
CA ALA A 131 -4.94 0.23 -4.48
C ALA A 131 -3.85 -0.45 -5.35
N CYS A 132 -3.25 0.33 -6.25
CA CYS A 132 -2.17 -0.12 -7.14
C CYS A 132 -0.95 -0.59 -6.33
N VAL A 133 -0.48 0.20 -5.36
CA VAL A 133 0.65 -0.16 -4.49
C VAL A 133 0.31 -1.39 -3.64
N GLN A 134 -0.92 -1.49 -3.11
CA GLN A 134 -1.31 -2.66 -2.31
C GLN A 134 -1.28 -3.93 -3.15
N ASN A 135 -1.77 -3.92 -4.40
CA ASN A 135 -1.69 -5.07 -5.29
C ASN A 135 -0.24 -5.50 -5.54
N LEU A 136 0.65 -4.53 -5.79
CA LEU A 136 2.09 -4.78 -5.95
C LEU A 136 2.67 -5.49 -4.72
N MET A 137 2.35 -5.00 -3.52
CA MET A 137 2.87 -5.54 -2.27
C MET A 137 2.33 -6.94 -1.97
N LEU A 138 1.08 -7.23 -2.31
CA LEU A 138 0.49 -8.57 -2.18
C LEU A 138 1.14 -9.56 -3.15
N GLN A 139 1.37 -9.16 -4.40
CA GLN A 139 2.07 -9.97 -5.38
C GLN A 139 3.51 -10.27 -4.91
N ALA A 140 4.21 -9.26 -4.38
CA ALA A 140 5.56 -9.44 -3.85
C ALA A 140 5.60 -10.49 -2.72
N TYR A 141 4.61 -10.47 -1.82
CA TYR A 141 4.49 -11.51 -0.79
C TYR A 141 4.34 -12.89 -1.39
N GLY A 142 3.49 -13.06 -2.42
CA GLY A 142 3.35 -14.33 -3.16
C GLY A 142 4.64 -14.80 -3.83
N GLU A 143 5.51 -13.88 -4.23
CA GLU A 143 6.85 -14.14 -4.79
C GLU A 143 7.93 -14.32 -3.69
N LYS A 144 7.51 -14.40 -2.41
CA LYS A 144 8.40 -14.49 -1.22
C LYS A 144 9.35 -13.31 -1.07
N LEU A 145 8.94 -12.14 -1.55
CA LEU A 145 9.63 -10.88 -1.37
C LEU A 145 9.00 -10.04 -0.26
N GLY A 146 9.85 -9.35 0.47
CA GLY A 146 9.47 -8.31 1.40
C GLY A 146 9.33 -6.97 0.71
N THR A 147 8.43 -6.13 1.22
CA THR A 147 8.23 -4.76 0.74
C THR A 147 8.03 -3.79 1.88
N THR A 148 8.40 -2.54 1.66
CA THR A 148 8.03 -1.42 2.54
C THR A 148 7.53 -0.25 1.70
N TRP A 149 6.37 0.28 2.07
CA TRP A 149 5.80 1.49 1.50
C TRP A 149 6.41 2.73 2.20
N VAL A 150 7.14 3.54 1.45
CA VAL A 150 7.67 4.83 1.88
C VAL A 150 6.82 5.94 1.25
N GLY A 151 6.05 6.66 2.08
CA GLY A 151 5.09 7.68 1.62
C GLY A 151 5.78 8.96 1.17
N ILE A 152 5.34 9.51 0.03
CA ILE A 152 5.79 10.81 -0.50
C ILE A 152 4.62 11.79 -0.45
N TYR A 153 3.54 11.50 -1.19
CA TYR A 153 2.31 12.32 -1.17
C TYR A 153 1.50 12.03 0.12
N PRO A 154 0.85 13.04 0.74
CA PRO A 154 0.58 14.39 0.24
C PRO A 154 1.62 15.45 0.65
N GLN A 155 2.77 15.08 1.19
CA GLN A 155 3.79 16.05 1.65
C GLN A 155 4.49 16.70 0.44
N MET A 156 4.05 17.89 0.05
CA MET A 156 4.51 18.56 -1.18
C MET A 156 6.01 18.83 -1.21
N HIS A 157 6.65 19.05 -0.04
CA HIS A 157 8.11 19.17 0.02
C HIS A 157 8.81 17.88 -0.41
N ARG A 158 8.33 16.70 0.02
CA ARG A 158 8.84 15.38 -0.42
C ARG A 158 8.61 15.17 -1.92
N VAL A 159 7.40 15.52 -2.40
CA VAL A 159 7.08 15.47 -3.83
C VAL A 159 8.10 16.28 -4.63
N HIS A 160 8.41 17.50 -4.20
CA HIS A 160 9.37 18.38 -4.88
C HIS A 160 10.78 17.77 -4.86
N GLN A 161 11.25 17.30 -3.69
CA GLN A 161 12.59 16.69 -3.56
C GLN A 161 12.77 15.49 -4.50
N VAL A 162 11.77 14.57 -4.52
CA VAL A 162 11.83 13.37 -5.39
C VAL A 162 11.73 13.75 -6.87
N LYS A 163 10.89 14.73 -7.23
CA LYS A 163 10.86 15.26 -8.61
C LYS A 163 12.20 15.81 -9.06
N THR A 164 12.87 16.55 -8.20
CA THR A 164 14.19 17.13 -8.50
C THR A 164 15.23 16.03 -8.65
N LEU A 165 15.26 15.06 -7.72
CA LEU A 165 16.23 13.96 -7.72
C LEU A 165 16.18 13.15 -9.04
N PHE A 166 15.01 12.87 -9.55
CA PHE A 166 14.82 12.05 -10.76
C PHE A 166 14.51 12.86 -12.02
N HIS A 167 14.63 14.20 -11.97
CA HIS A 167 14.31 15.10 -13.09
C HIS A 167 12.95 14.80 -13.74
N LEU A 168 11.94 14.50 -12.89
CA LEU A 168 10.61 14.12 -13.38
C LEU A 168 9.91 15.31 -14.03
N SER A 169 9.28 15.05 -15.17
CA SER A 169 8.46 16.05 -15.86
C SER A 169 7.27 16.53 -15.03
N SER A 170 6.70 17.68 -15.39
CA SER A 170 5.67 18.36 -14.58
C SER A 170 4.42 17.51 -14.34
N GLU A 171 4.06 16.65 -15.31
CA GLU A 171 2.88 15.78 -15.24
C GLU A 171 3.00 14.62 -14.24
N PHE A 172 4.21 14.25 -13.81
CA PHE A 172 4.38 13.15 -12.85
C PHE A 172 4.43 13.67 -11.41
N VAL A 173 3.52 13.20 -10.58
CA VAL A 173 3.48 13.50 -9.15
C VAL A 173 3.88 12.26 -8.37
N PRO A 174 5.06 12.24 -7.74
CA PRO A 174 5.50 11.16 -6.86
C PRO A 174 4.48 10.86 -5.77
N PHE A 175 4.07 9.61 -5.65
CA PHE A 175 3.11 9.16 -4.65
C PHE A 175 3.77 8.39 -3.52
N ALA A 176 4.55 7.38 -3.86
CA ALA A 176 5.27 6.54 -2.90
C ALA A 176 6.48 5.87 -3.55
N VAL A 177 7.44 5.46 -2.74
CA VAL A 177 8.48 4.50 -3.12
C VAL A 177 8.20 3.19 -2.40
N VAL A 178 8.22 2.08 -3.11
CA VAL A 178 8.13 0.73 -2.55
C VAL A 178 9.50 0.07 -2.62
N ALA A 179 10.15 -0.09 -1.45
CA ALA A 179 11.37 -0.89 -1.33
C ALA A 179 11.04 -2.37 -1.51
N ILE A 180 11.88 -3.13 -2.21
CA ILE A 180 11.62 -4.53 -2.58
C ILE A 180 12.91 -5.34 -2.46
N GLY A 181 12.79 -6.55 -1.91
CA GLY A 181 13.88 -7.51 -1.81
C GLY A 181 13.51 -8.70 -0.97
N ARG A 182 14.38 -9.70 -0.89
CA ARG A 182 14.21 -10.79 0.07
C ARG A 182 14.46 -10.26 1.47
N SER A 183 13.61 -10.62 2.46
CA SER A 183 13.84 -10.25 3.86
C SER A 183 15.15 -10.86 4.36
N ALA A 184 15.96 -10.07 5.07
CA ALA A 184 17.11 -10.56 5.82
C ALA A 184 16.72 -11.06 7.21
N ASP A 185 15.55 -10.63 7.71
CA ASP A 185 15.06 -10.99 9.03
C ASP A 185 14.09 -12.18 8.93
N GLU A 186 13.99 -12.96 10.01
CA GLU A 186 12.94 -13.96 10.17
C GLU A 186 11.56 -13.27 10.21
N GLN A 187 10.57 -13.94 9.64
CA GLN A 187 9.21 -13.38 9.63
C GLN A 187 8.65 -13.31 11.05
N SER A 188 8.22 -12.14 11.46
CA SER A 188 7.51 -11.94 12.72
C SER A 188 6.15 -12.63 12.73
N THR A 189 5.67 -12.98 13.93
CA THR A 189 4.32 -13.52 14.12
C THR A 189 3.25 -12.58 13.56
N VAL A 190 2.19 -13.16 13.02
CA VAL A 190 1.03 -12.40 12.50
C VAL A 190 0.19 -11.91 13.67
N PRO A 191 0.10 -10.60 13.93
CA PRO A 191 -0.78 -10.09 14.98
C PRO A 191 -2.25 -10.15 14.54
N GLU A 192 -3.14 -10.46 15.48
CA GLU A 192 -4.58 -10.29 15.26
C GLU A 192 -4.89 -8.79 15.10
N ARG A 193 -5.68 -8.45 14.07
CA ARG A 193 -6.05 -7.06 13.75
C ARG A 193 -7.54 -6.82 13.63
N TYR A 194 -8.34 -7.90 13.76
CA TYR A 194 -9.78 -7.75 13.74
C TYR A 194 -10.26 -7.02 14.99
N ASP A 195 -10.99 -5.94 14.80
CA ASP A 195 -11.53 -5.12 15.88
C ASP A 195 -13.02 -4.87 15.63
N PRO A 196 -13.90 -5.62 16.29
CA PRO A 196 -15.34 -5.51 16.11
C PRO A 196 -15.90 -4.14 16.53
N SER A 197 -15.19 -3.37 17.35
CA SER A 197 -15.62 -2.03 17.76
C SER A 197 -15.65 -1.02 16.61
N LYS A 198 -14.97 -1.32 15.51
CA LYS A 198 -14.94 -0.48 14.28
C LYS A 198 -16.05 -0.80 13.30
N ILE A 199 -16.92 -1.76 13.63
CA ILE A 199 -18.00 -2.20 12.73
C ILE A 199 -19.31 -1.65 13.25
N HIS A 200 -19.98 -0.86 12.43
CA HIS A 200 -21.25 -0.23 12.73
C HIS A 200 -22.31 -0.70 11.76
N PHE A 201 -23.34 -1.37 12.27
CA PHE A 201 -24.49 -1.79 11.46
C PHE A 201 -25.58 -0.73 11.50
N ILE A 202 -25.97 -0.22 10.35
CA ILE A 202 -27.11 0.69 10.23
C ILE A 202 -28.31 -0.19 9.87
N THR A 203 -29.20 -0.39 10.82
CA THR A 203 -30.45 -1.15 10.65
C THR A 203 -31.63 -0.22 10.75
N ARG A 204 -32.72 -0.52 10.04
CA ARG A 204 -33.98 0.22 10.12
C ARG A 204 -34.68 -0.04 11.44
#